data_a6d7c50ee5623db355a7988a487c05fa
#
_entry.id   a6d7c50ee5623db355a7988a487c05fa
#
_cell.length_a   1.000
_cell.length_b   1.000
_cell.length_c   1.000
_cell.angle_alpha   90.00
_cell.angle_beta   90.00
_cell.angle_gamma   90.00
#
_symmetry.space_group_name_H-M   'P 1'
#
loop_
_entity.id
_entity.type
_entity.pdbx_description
1 polymer ?
#
loop_
_entity_poly.entity_id
_entity_poly.type
_entity_poly.pdbx_seq_one_letter_code
_entity_poly.pdbx_strand_id
1 'polypeptide(L)'
;HFPAQLSGGEQQRVAIARAVAKNPAVLLCDEPTGALDSATGVVVLEVLEKVNRELGTLTVLITHNAGIADMADRVIRLSDGQIAEIHSNAAKKAARELSW
;
A
#
# COMPACT_ATOMS: atom_id res chain seq x y z
N HIS A 1 -10.28 16.13 17.36
CA HIS A 1 -10.44 14.67 17.26
C HIS A 1 -9.56 13.92 18.22
N PHE A 2 -10.13 13.04 18.98
CA PHE A 2 -9.37 12.10 19.79
C PHE A 2 -8.96 10.91 18.92
N PRO A 3 -7.76 10.30 19.15
CA PRO A 3 -7.33 9.16 18.34
C PRO A 3 -8.34 8.03 18.23
N ALA A 4 -9.12 7.80 19.29
CA ALA A 4 -10.14 6.75 19.30
C ALA A 4 -11.33 7.05 18.38
N GLN A 5 -11.46 8.29 17.89
CA GLN A 5 -12.55 8.72 17.02
C GLN A 5 -12.15 8.78 15.55
N LEU A 6 -10.88 8.47 15.24
CA LEU A 6 -10.41 8.48 13.86
C LEU A 6 -11.02 7.33 13.07
N SER A 7 -11.34 7.57 11.80
CA SER A 7 -11.77 6.51 10.89
C SER A 7 -10.62 5.53 10.62
N GLY A 8 -10.94 4.35 10.08
CA GLY A 8 -9.92 3.37 9.71
C GLY A 8 -8.90 3.94 8.74
N GLY A 9 -9.33 4.71 7.74
CA GLY A 9 -8.45 5.35 6.78
C GLY A 9 -7.56 6.41 7.42
N GLU A 10 -8.11 7.22 8.33
CA GLU A 10 -7.34 8.20 9.06
C GLU A 10 -6.30 7.54 9.95
N GLN A 11 -6.65 6.44 10.62
CA GLN A 11 -5.74 5.66 11.45
C GLN A 11 -4.58 5.11 10.61
N GLN A 12 -4.87 4.60 9.41
CA GLN A 12 -3.84 4.11 8.51
C GLN A 12 -2.92 5.23 8.04
N ARG A 13 -3.47 6.38 7.69
CA ARG A 13 -2.64 7.52 7.28
C ARG A 13 -1.74 8.03 8.41
N VAL A 14 -2.25 8.05 9.63
CA VAL A 14 -1.44 8.41 10.81
C VAL A 14 -0.32 7.40 11.02
N ALA A 15 -0.60 6.11 10.89
CA ALA A 15 0.41 5.06 11.03
C ALA A 15 1.52 5.21 9.98
N ILE A 16 1.14 5.47 8.73
CA ILE A 16 2.09 5.71 7.64
C ILE A 16 2.93 6.96 7.93
N ALA A 17 2.31 8.04 8.36
CA ALA A 17 3.03 9.28 8.68
C ALA A 17 4.06 9.07 9.79
N ARG A 18 3.70 8.31 10.82
CA ARG A 18 4.63 7.98 11.92
C ARG A 18 5.82 7.14 11.43
N ALA A 19 5.55 6.17 10.57
CA ALA A 19 6.60 5.33 10.01
C ALA A 19 7.54 6.15 9.13
N VAL A 20 6.98 7.00 8.27
CA VAL A 20 7.75 7.86 7.35
C VAL A 20 8.58 8.90 8.10
N ALA A 21 8.06 9.41 9.22
CA ALA A 21 8.79 10.41 10.04
C ALA A 21 10.14 9.88 10.55
N LYS A 22 10.30 8.56 10.63
CA LYS A 22 11.56 7.93 10.99
C LYS A 22 12.55 7.85 9.84
N ASN A 23 12.18 8.34 8.68
CA ASN A 23 12.99 8.32 7.45
C ASN A 23 13.52 6.92 7.10
N PRO A 24 12.65 5.92 6.97
CA PRO A 24 13.08 4.54 6.71
C PRO A 24 13.53 4.34 5.28
N ALA A 25 14.43 3.39 5.06
CA ALA A 25 14.78 2.95 3.71
C ALA A 25 13.68 2.08 3.11
N VAL A 26 12.96 1.34 3.96
CA VAL A 26 11.89 0.42 3.55
C VAL A 26 10.66 0.68 4.41
N LEU A 27 9.51 0.80 3.76
CA LEU A 27 8.21 0.88 4.41
C LEU A 27 7.44 -0.41 4.11
N LEU A 28 7.13 -1.17 5.15
CA LEU A 28 6.40 -2.42 5.04
C LEU A 28 4.96 -2.22 5.49
N CYS A 29 4.00 -2.49 4.60
CA CYS A 29 2.58 -2.34 4.86
C CYS A 29 1.86 -3.68 4.67
N ASP A 30 1.32 -4.21 5.76
CA ASP A 30 0.59 -5.48 5.75
C ASP A 30 -0.91 -5.21 5.68
N GLU A 31 -1.52 -5.59 4.56
CA GLU A 31 -2.95 -5.40 4.29
C GLU A 31 -3.44 -3.98 4.59
N PRO A 32 -2.83 -2.94 3.99
CA PRO A 32 -3.13 -1.56 4.37
C PRO A 32 -4.58 -1.14 4.11
N THR A 33 -5.31 -1.87 3.27
CA THR A 33 -6.70 -1.57 2.93
C THR A 33 -7.68 -2.64 3.41
N GLY A 34 -7.23 -3.60 4.20
CA GLY A 34 -7.99 -4.82 4.50
C GLY A 34 -9.36 -4.59 5.15
N ALA A 35 -9.49 -3.58 6.01
CA ALA A 35 -10.73 -3.29 6.72
C ALA A 35 -11.45 -2.03 6.18
N LEU A 36 -11.01 -1.51 5.03
CA LEU A 36 -11.51 -0.26 4.49
C LEU A 36 -12.41 -0.50 3.27
N ASP A 37 -13.38 0.40 3.08
CA ASP A 37 -14.13 0.44 1.83
C ASP A 37 -13.21 0.90 0.68
N SER A 38 -13.62 0.66 -0.57
CA SER A 38 -12.78 0.95 -1.73
C SER A 38 -12.35 2.41 -1.83
N ALA A 39 -13.28 3.34 -1.57
CA ALA A 39 -12.98 4.76 -1.67
C ALA A 39 -11.91 5.19 -0.65
N THR A 40 -12.05 4.74 0.58
CA THR A 40 -11.09 5.03 1.65
C THR A 40 -9.76 4.31 1.40
N GLY A 41 -9.83 3.07 0.91
CA GLY A 41 -8.65 2.30 0.57
C GLY A 41 -7.81 2.95 -0.51
N VAL A 42 -8.45 3.52 -1.53
CA VAL A 42 -7.74 4.26 -2.60
C VAL A 42 -6.95 5.43 -2.01
N VAL A 43 -7.53 6.18 -1.07
CA VAL A 43 -6.84 7.32 -0.44
C VAL A 43 -5.58 6.85 0.29
N VAL A 44 -5.64 5.72 1.00
CA VAL A 44 -4.47 5.15 1.68
C VAL A 44 -3.41 4.75 0.67
N LEU A 45 -3.79 4.09 -0.42
CA LEU A 45 -2.86 3.67 -1.46
C LEU A 45 -2.22 4.87 -2.17
N GLU A 46 -2.98 5.95 -2.36
CA GLU A 46 -2.42 7.19 -2.92
C GLU A 46 -1.34 7.80 -2.04
N VAL A 47 -1.51 7.73 -0.72
CA VAL A 47 -0.50 8.18 0.22
C VAL A 47 0.78 7.34 0.09
N LEU A 48 0.65 6.02 0.00
CA LEU A 48 1.78 5.12 -0.17
C LEU A 48 2.50 5.36 -1.50
N GLU A 49 1.74 5.56 -2.57
CA GLU A 49 2.27 5.88 -3.89
C GLU A 49 3.08 7.18 -3.85
N LYS A 50 2.57 8.19 -3.19
CA LYS A 50 3.22 9.48 -3.04
C LYS A 50 4.52 9.37 -2.24
N VAL A 51 4.51 8.63 -1.14
CA VAL A 51 5.71 8.39 -0.32
C VAL A 51 6.79 7.71 -1.16
N ASN A 52 6.44 6.68 -1.90
CA ASN A 52 7.38 5.99 -2.77
C ASN A 52 7.97 6.92 -3.83
N ARG A 53 7.11 7.66 -4.51
CA ARG A 53 7.53 8.54 -5.63
C ARG A 53 8.36 9.73 -5.16
N GLU A 54 7.93 10.41 -4.10
CA GLU A 54 8.54 11.67 -3.68
C GLU A 54 9.73 11.48 -2.75
N LEU A 55 9.71 10.46 -1.90
CA LEU A 55 10.77 10.22 -0.92
C LEU A 55 11.72 9.09 -1.33
N GLY A 56 11.41 8.37 -2.39
CA GLY A 56 12.24 7.25 -2.84
C GLY A 56 12.27 6.07 -1.89
N THR A 57 11.35 6.02 -0.92
CA THR A 57 11.26 4.91 0.03
C THR A 57 10.77 3.65 -0.68
N LEU A 58 11.51 2.55 -0.53
CA LEU A 58 11.05 1.26 -1.03
C LEU A 58 9.81 0.85 -0.23
N THR A 59 8.68 0.70 -0.91
CA THR A 59 7.43 0.37 -0.27
C THR A 59 7.02 -1.06 -0.62
N VAL A 60 6.85 -1.89 0.39
CA VAL A 60 6.43 -3.28 0.25
C VAL A 60 5.01 -3.42 0.77
N LEU A 61 4.09 -3.82 -0.11
CA LEU A 61 2.69 -4.05 0.24
C LEU A 61 2.43 -5.54 0.28
N ILE A 62 1.88 -6.02 1.39
CA ILE A 62 1.42 -7.40 1.53
C ILE A 62 -0.10 -7.36 1.43
N THR A 63 -0.65 -8.04 0.44
CA THR A 63 -2.10 -8.03 0.23
C THR A 63 -2.59 -9.32 -0.42
N HIS A 64 -3.84 -9.69 -0.13
CA HIS A 64 -4.56 -10.76 -0.81
C HIS A 64 -5.28 -10.24 -2.06
N ASN A 65 -5.28 -8.94 -2.28
CA ASN A 65 -6.07 -8.33 -3.33
C ASN A 65 -5.25 -8.17 -4.63
N ALA A 66 -5.55 -9.02 -5.60
CA ALA A 66 -4.84 -9.01 -6.88
C ALA A 66 -5.00 -7.69 -7.65
N GLY A 67 -6.12 -6.98 -7.46
CA GLY A 67 -6.34 -5.68 -8.10
C GLY A 67 -5.35 -4.62 -7.67
N ILE A 68 -4.89 -4.67 -6.42
CA ILE A 68 -3.90 -3.73 -5.90
C ILE A 68 -2.53 -3.95 -6.54
N ALA A 69 -2.22 -5.16 -6.97
CA ALA A 69 -0.95 -5.47 -7.59
C ALA A 69 -0.66 -4.64 -8.84
N ASP A 70 -1.70 -4.14 -9.51
CA ASP A 70 -1.55 -3.35 -10.74
C ASP A 70 -0.83 -2.01 -10.51
N MET A 71 -0.77 -1.51 -9.28
CA MET A 71 -0.04 -0.27 -8.98
C MET A 71 1.43 -0.48 -8.68
N ALA A 72 1.86 -1.71 -8.45
CA ALA A 72 3.23 -2.03 -8.05
C ALA A 72 4.17 -2.05 -9.25
N ASP A 73 5.43 -1.69 -9.03
CA ASP A 73 6.47 -1.87 -10.04
C ASP A 73 6.76 -3.35 -10.23
N ARG A 74 6.73 -4.11 -9.14
CA ARG A 74 7.09 -5.52 -9.13
C ARG A 74 6.14 -6.28 -8.23
N VAL A 75 5.68 -7.42 -8.70
CA VAL A 75 4.74 -8.28 -7.97
C VAL A 75 5.41 -9.62 -7.69
N ILE A 76 5.36 -10.03 -6.42
CA ILE A 76 5.86 -11.32 -5.98
C ILE A 76 4.67 -12.10 -5.43
N ARG A 77 4.33 -13.21 -6.06
CA ARG A 77 3.22 -14.05 -5.62
C ARG A 77 3.75 -15.27 -4.89
N LEU A 78 3.18 -15.50 -3.71
CA LEU A 78 3.54 -16.64 -2.88
C LEU A 78 2.45 -17.70 -2.90
N SER A 79 2.85 -18.96 -2.87
CA SER A 79 1.95 -20.10 -2.76
C SER A 79 2.65 -21.19 -1.97
N ASP A 80 1.98 -21.71 -0.95
CA ASP A 80 2.50 -22.79 -0.09
C ASP A 80 3.87 -22.48 0.50
N GLY A 81 4.08 -21.21 0.91
CA GLY A 81 5.33 -20.77 1.52
C GLY A 81 6.49 -20.59 0.54
N GLN A 82 6.22 -20.68 -0.76
CA GLN A 82 7.24 -20.55 -1.81
C GLN A 82 6.86 -19.45 -2.79
N ILE A 83 7.86 -18.89 -3.47
CA ILE A 83 7.62 -17.93 -4.53
C ILE A 83 7.09 -18.69 -5.75
N ALA A 84 5.83 -18.41 -6.11
CA ALA A 84 5.18 -19.01 -7.28
C ALA A 84 5.47 -18.23 -8.56
N GLU A 85 5.58 -16.90 -8.46
CA GLU A 85 5.72 -16.03 -9.62
C GLU A 85 6.33 -14.70 -9.21
N ILE A 86 7.16 -14.13 -10.09
CA ILE A 86 7.67 -12.76 -9.98
C ILE A 86 7.48 -12.13 -11.35
N HIS A 87 6.83 -10.96 -11.39
CA HIS A 87 6.74 -10.20 -12.64
C HIS A 87 6.83 -8.70 -12.37
N SER A 88 7.22 -7.94 -13.40
CA SER A 88 7.25 -6.48 -13.36
C SER A 88 6.11 -5.93 -14.20
N ASN A 89 5.47 -4.87 -13.71
CA ASN A 89 4.41 -4.19 -14.44
C ASN A 89 5.06 -3.13 -15.35
N ALA A 90 4.97 -3.34 -16.67
CA ALA A 90 5.52 -2.40 -17.64
C ALA A 90 4.76 -1.07 -17.65
N ALA A 91 3.45 -1.11 -17.35
CA ALA A 91 2.58 0.06 -17.31
C ALA A 91 1.70 -0.03 -16.07
N LYS A 92 2.27 0.34 -14.91
CA LYS A 92 1.52 0.29 -13.65
C LYS A 92 0.42 1.34 -13.62
N LYS A 93 -0.68 1.00 -12.94
CA LYS A 93 -1.80 1.91 -12.76
C LYS A 93 -1.56 2.82 -11.56
N ALA A 94 -2.12 4.04 -11.61
CA ALA A 94 -2.18 4.90 -10.44
C ALA A 94 -3.19 4.32 -9.44
N ALA A 95 -3.00 4.61 -8.15
CA ALA A 95 -3.87 4.09 -7.09
C ALA A 95 -5.34 4.40 -7.36
N ARG A 96 -5.65 5.60 -7.86
CA ARG A 96 -7.03 6.01 -8.15
C ARG A 96 -7.69 5.23 -9.29
N GLU A 97 -6.89 4.52 -10.09
CA GLU A 97 -7.38 3.73 -11.22
C GLU A 97 -7.67 2.27 -10.85
N LEU A 98 -7.32 1.89 -9.62
CA LEU A 98 -7.49 0.51 -9.17
C LEU A 98 -8.95 0.17 -8.88
N SER A 99 -9.28 -1.11 -9.08
CA SER A 99 -10.57 -1.65 -8.69
C SER A 99 -10.34 -3.02 -8.04
N TRP A 100 -11.00 -3.21 -6.92
CA TRP A 100 -10.97 -4.47 -6.19
C TRP A 100 -12.27 -4.73 -5.42
#